data_22dde1b613bc2c8020034027d4b9724e
#
_entry.id   22dde1b613bc2c8020034027d4b9724e
#
_cell.length_a   1.000
_cell.length_b   1.000
_cell.length_c   1.000
_cell.angle_alpha   90.00
_cell.angle_beta   90.00
_cell.angle_gamma   90.00
#
_symmetry.space_group_name_H-M   'P 1'
#
loop_
_entity.id
_entity.type
_entity.pdbx_description
1 polymer ?
#
loop_
_entity_poly.entity_id
_entity_poly.type
_entity_poly.pdbx_seq_one_letter_code
_entity_poly.pdbx_strand_id
1 'polypeptide(L)'
;MKQHSDDYKLTAVKYYLENNKPMRYVCDKIFKCKYQSLSKWKLRFQKEGKIIRKERDNPKLKITPEMISFVKQNVGLHPTITLWELSKLVDKQFKVKLSDHSIYNILRQSKITRKRLKNKYYPEKKEGQEQDDLKNFYQQLSQYKYDKTICLDETSIYLNMTSSYGRSKSGTRAIYKTNKYPFKRYNMLCAISANKVVGYVLYKGLTGGIKTTNIIDFYNDVIKDNYKDHLIIMDNAVIHKSKIVRQTIEESGNHLLYSVPYHPETNAIEEFFSQLKHYIKKQSPNTYDDIQSVIKNIIKNKITKEHLTNYLKHSFRMYKNK
;
A
#
# COMPACT_ATOMS: atom_id res chain seq x y z
N MET A 1 -29.64 23.32 21.01
CA MET A 1 -29.74 24.42 21.99
C MET A 1 -28.34 24.91 22.34
N LYS A 2 -28.07 26.24 22.26
CA LYS A 2 -26.79 26.80 22.73
C LYS A 2 -26.67 26.57 24.25
N GLN A 3 -25.58 25.96 24.65
CA GLN A 3 -25.27 25.66 26.05
C GLN A 3 -24.66 26.91 26.66
N HIS A 4 -25.25 27.46 27.72
CA HIS A 4 -24.72 28.64 28.44
C HIS A 4 -23.45 28.25 29.21
N SER A 5 -22.49 29.18 29.28
CA SER A 5 -21.27 29.02 30.08
C SER A 5 -21.60 28.90 31.58
N ASP A 6 -20.71 28.32 32.37
CA ASP A 6 -20.92 28.16 33.79
C ASP A 6 -20.89 29.51 34.52
N ASP A 7 -20.08 30.47 34.04
CA ASP A 7 -20.05 31.85 34.53
C ASP A 7 -21.39 32.56 34.31
N TYR A 8 -21.96 32.42 33.10
CA TYR A 8 -23.30 32.97 32.81
C TYR A 8 -24.37 32.42 33.75
N LYS A 9 -24.34 31.10 34.01
CA LYS A 9 -25.31 30.45 34.92
C LYS A 9 -25.13 30.96 36.36
N LEU A 10 -23.87 31.08 36.81
CA LEU A 10 -23.54 31.58 38.16
C LEU A 10 -23.99 33.03 38.35
N THR A 11 -23.68 33.88 37.36
CA THR A 11 -24.09 35.30 37.39
C THR A 11 -25.60 35.43 37.41
N ALA A 12 -26.33 34.66 36.61
CA ALA A 12 -27.79 34.68 36.60
C ALA A 12 -28.42 34.26 37.94
N VAL A 13 -27.85 33.26 38.61
CA VAL A 13 -28.32 32.80 39.90
C VAL A 13 -27.99 33.78 40.99
N LYS A 14 -26.80 34.34 41.08
CA LYS A 14 -26.38 35.34 42.03
C LYS A 14 -27.27 36.61 41.91
N TYR A 15 -27.43 37.12 40.66
CA TYR A 15 -28.29 38.24 40.39
C TYR A 15 -29.73 38.01 40.89
N TYR A 16 -30.30 36.83 40.64
CA TYR A 16 -31.65 36.49 41.11
C TYR A 16 -31.74 36.47 42.63
N LEU A 17 -30.72 35.97 43.33
CA LEU A 17 -30.71 35.91 44.81
C LEU A 17 -30.51 37.24 45.46
N GLU A 18 -29.78 38.16 44.82
CA GLU A 18 -29.41 39.48 45.40
C GLU A 18 -30.46 40.58 45.12
N ASN A 19 -31.24 40.50 44.07
CA ASN A 19 -32.03 41.61 43.56
C ASN A 19 -33.56 41.51 43.78
N ASN A 20 -34.06 40.66 44.57
CA ASN A 20 -35.47 40.56 44.94
C ASN A 20 -36.51 40.75 43.77
N LYS A 21 -36.12 40.36 42.56
CA LYS A 21 -36.95 40.47 41.34
C LYS A 21 -37.60 39.10 41.01
N PRO A 22 -38.84 39.12 40.44
CA PRO A 22 -39.47 37.88 40.03
C PRO A 22 -38.59 37.07 39.04
N MET A 23 -38.49 35.75 39.24
CA MET A 23 -37.63 34.89 38.39
C MET A 23 -37.96 35.02 36.89
N ARG A 24 -39.23 35.19 36.54
CA ARG A 24 -39.64 35.45 35.14
C ARG A 24 -39.05 36.72 34.58
N TYR A 25 -39.03 37.80 35.37
CA TYR A 25 -38.43 39.06 34.96
C TYR A 25 -36.94 38.94 34.72
N VAL A 26 -36.22 38.22 35.58
CA VAL A 26 -34.78 37.95 35.43
C VAL A 26 -34.52 37.12 34.19
N CYS A 27 -35.35 36.12 33.90
CA CYS A 27 -35.23 35.30 32.72
C CYS A 27 -35.50 36.06 31.41
N ASP A 28 -36.57 36.85 31.36
CA ASP A 28 -37.05 37.44 30.11
C ASP A 28 -36.35 38.76 29.77
N LYS A 29 -36.04 39.58 30.77
CA LYS A 29 -35.51 40.94 30.58
C LYS A 29 -33.99 41.02 30.70
N ILE A 30 -33.37 40.21 31.59
CA ILE A 30 -31.97 40.39 31.94
C ILE A 30 -31.10 39.29 31.30
N PHE A 31 -31.35 38.03 31.58
CA PHE A 31 -30.51 36.95 31.14
C PHE A 31 -31.01 36.19 29.91
N LYS A 32 -32.19 36.47 29.38
CA LYS A 32 -32.79 35.81 28.21
C LYS A 32 -32.66 34.28 28.26
N CYS A 33 -32.98 33.66 29.39
CA CYS A 33 -32.89 32.22 29.61
C CYS A 33 -34.27 31.65 29.98
N LYS A 34 -34.43 30.31 29.83
CA LYS A 34 -35.68 29.66 30.19
C LYS A 34 -35.84 29.63 31.71
N TYR A 35 -37.04 29.91 32.20
CA TYR A 35 -37.43 29.82 33.60
C TYR A 35 -36.97 28.52 34.28
N GLN A 36 -37.28 27.38 33.63
CA GLN A 36 -36.87 26.08 34.14
C GLN A 36 -35.36 25.90 34.24
N SER A 37 -34.57 26.56 33.41
CA SER A 37 -33.11 26.52 33.48
C SER A 37 -32.59 27.25 34.68
N LEU A 38 -33.03 28.49 34.90
CA LEU A 38 -32.64 29.30 36.07
C LEU A 38 -33.07 28.63 37.37
N SER A 39 -34.28 28.10 37.43
CA SER A 39 -34.78 27.35 38.59
C SER A 39 -33.89 26.13 38.91
N LYS A 40 -33.50 25.35 37.90
CA LYS A 40 -32.56 24.22 38.09
C LYS A 40 -31.18 24.67 38.55
N TRP A 41 -30.65 25.77 38.00
CA TRP A 41 -29.36 26.31 38.41
C TRP A 41 -29.38 26.83 39.84
N LYS A 42 -30.49 27.52 40.24
CA LYS A 42 -30.69 27.96 41.63
C LYS A 42 -30.71 26.80 42.61
N LEU A 43 -31.52 25.76 42.35
CA LEU A 43 -31.56 24.58 43.19
C LEU A 43 -30.22 23.89 43.36
N ARG A 44 -29.45 23.78 42.25
CA ARG A 44 -28.11 23.23 42.29
C ARG A 44 -27.15 24.09 43.11
N PHE A 45 -27.16 25.41 42.89
CA PHE A 45 -26.33 26.32 43.62
C PHE A 45 -26.62 26.31 45.14
N GLN A 46 -27.88 26.29 45.50
CA GLN A 46 -28.29 26.21 46.89
C GLN A 46 -27.89 24.87 47.55
N LYS A 47 -27.90 23.77 46.80
CA LYS A 47 -27.59 22.42 47.32
C LYS A 47 -26.08 22.10 47.33
N GLU A 48 -25.35 22.56 46.33
CA GLU A 48 -23.95 22.15 46.06
C GLU A 48 -22.95 23.32 46.14
N GLY A 49 -23.41 24.57 46.30
CA GLY A 49 -22.56 25.79 46.30
C GLY A 49 -21.91 26.07 44.92
N LYS A 50 -22.12 25.21 43.97
CA LYS A 50 -21.47 25.27 42.62
C LYS A 50 -22.49 24.91 41.53
N ILE A 51 -22.32 25.53 40.34
CA ILE A 51 -23.16 25.25 39.15
C ILE A 51 -22.38 24.44 38.11
N ILE A 52 -21.15 24.05 38.43
CA ILE A 52 -20.29 23.27 37.55
C ILE A 52 -20.95 21.91 37.27
N ARG A 53 -20.99 21.53 36.00
CA ARG A 53 -21.48 20.22 35.59
C ARG A 53 -20.60 19.11 36.25
N LYS A 54 -21.21 18.19 37.02
CA LYS A 54 -20.46 17.03 37.50
C LYS A 54 -19.84 16.35 36.31
N GLU A 55 -18.53 16.19 36.33
CA GLU A 55 -17.87 15.24 35.41
C GLU A 55 -18.54 13.89 35.60
N ARG A 56 -19.01 13.31 34.52
CA ARG A 56 -19.51 11.95 34.57
C ARG A 56 -18.31 11.08 34.89
N ASP A 57 -18.37 10.33 35.97
CA ASP A 57 -17.43 9.25 36.19
C ASP A 57 -17.34 8.46 34.89
N ASN A 58 -16.17 8.44 34.29
CA ASN A 58 -15.96 7.67 33.05
C ASN A 58 -16.44 6.26 33.33
N PRO A 59 -17.40 5.73 32.56
CA PRO A 59 -17.84 4.36 32.77
C PRO A 59 -16.59 3.49 32.70
N LYS A 60 -16.37 2.65 33.73
CA LYS A 60 -15.23 1.72 33.78
C LYS A 60 -15.08 1.08 32.41
N LEU A 61 -13.95 1.34 31.76
CA LEU A 61 -13.67 0.81 30.44
C LEU A 61 -13.82 -0.72 30.49
N LYS A 62 -14.81 -1.24 29.79
CA LYS A 62 -15.03 -2.69 29.65
C LYS A 62 -13.88 -3.40 28.92
N ILE A 63 -12.94 -2.64 28.36
CA ILE A 63 -11.84 -3.13 27.53
C ILE A 63 -10.58 -3.22 28.38
N THR A 64 -10.08 -4.44 28.53
CA THR A 64 -8.85 -4.71 29.27
C THR A 64 -7.62 -4.81 28.35
N PRO A 65 -6.39 -4.64 28.87
CA PRO A 65 -5.16 -4.84 28.07
C PRO A 65 -5.08 -6.23 27.42
N GLU A 66 -5.57 -7.27 28.10
CA GLU A 66 -5.61 -8.65 27.59
C GLU A 66 -6.52 -8.76 26.36
N MET A 67 -7.69 -8.09 26.37
CA MET A 67 -8.58 -8.04 25.21
C MET A 67 -7.92 -7.35 24.03
N ILE A 68 -7.18 -6.25 24.27
CA ILE A 68 -6.43 -5.54 23.23
C ILE A 68 -5.37 -6.46 22.60
N SER A 69 -4.60 -7.15 23.43
CA SER A 69 -3.58 -8.11 22.99
C SER A 69 -4.19 -9.25 22.19
N PHE A 70 -5.30 -9.81 22.66
CA PHE A 70 -6.04 -10.88 21.99
C PHE A 70 -6.54 -10.43 20.59
N VAL A 71 -7.13 -9.23 20.47
CA VAL A 71 -7.57 -8.67 19.18
C VAL A 71 -6.39 -8.51 18.23
N LYS A 72 -5.26 -7.97 18.70
CA LYS A 72 -4.05 -7.79 17.88
C LYS A 72 -3.49 -9.12 17.38
N GLN A 73 -3.42 -10.13 18.23
CA GLN A 73 -2.94 -11.46 17.87
C GLN A 73 -3.81 -12.11 16.80
N ASN A 74 -5.14 -12.07 16.97
CA ASN A 74 -6.07 -12.65 15.99
C ASN A 74 -5.99 -11.95 14.63
N VAL A 75 -5.80 -10.63 14.58
CA VAL A 75 -5.56 -9.91 13.30
C VAL A 75 -4.22 -10.30 12.68
N GLY A 76 -3.19 -10.56 13.48
CA GLY A 76 -1.89 -11.05 13.00
C GLY A 76 -1.98 -12.43 12.36
N LEU A 77 -2.71 -13.36 12.99
CA LEU A 77 -2.93 -14.73 12.49
C LEU A 77 -3.90 -14.78 11.29
N HIS A 78 -4.93 -13.95 11.30
CA HIS A 78 -5.98 -13.93 10.30
C HIS A 78 -6.19 -12.50 9.75
N PRO A 79 -5.35 -12.01 8.81
CA PRO A 79 -5.42 -10.63 8.33
C PRO A 79 -6.73 -10.25 7.62
N THR A 80 -7.55 -11.24 7.26
CA THR A 80 -8.86 -11.05 6.59
C THR A 80 -10.03 -11.00 7.55
N ILE A 81 -9.80 -11.23 8.85
CA ILE A 81 -10.85 -11.30 9.86
C ILE A 81 -11.65 -9.99 9.92
N THR A 82 -12.96 -10.10 10.00
CA THR A 82 -13.87 -8.95 10.08
C THR A 82 -14.02 -8.44 11.51
N LEU A 83 -14.47 -7.18 11.66
CA LEU A 83 -14.73 -6.60 12.99
C LEU A 83 -15.79 -7.39 13.75
N TRP A 84 -16.81 -7.88 13.05
CA TRP A 84 -17.86 -8.72 13.63
C TRP A 84 -17.34 -10.07 14.14
N GLU A 85 -16.48 -10.74 13.38
CA GLU A 85 -15.84 -11.99 13.83
C GLU A 85 -14.95 -11.75 15.06
N LEU A 86 -14.16 -10.67 15.06
CA LEU A 86 -13.36 -10.28 16.23
C LEU A 86 -14.24 -10.01 17.45
N SER A 87 -15.37 -9.30 17.26
CA SER A 87 -16.34 -9.05 18.33
C SER A 87 -16.87 -10.36 18.93
N LYS A 88 -17.20 -11.35 18.08
CA LYS A 88 -17.63 -12.69 18.52
C LYS A 88 -16.53 -13.46 19.23
N LEU A 89 -15.28 -13.39 18.76
CA LEU A 89 -14.16 -14.05 19.43
C LEU A 89 -13.90 -13.46 20.81
N VAL A 90 -13.97 -12.14 20.97
CA VAL A 90 -13.85 -11.45 22.26
C VAL A 90 -14.98 -11.87 23.20
N ASP A 91 -16.22 -11.90 22.71
CA ASP A 91 -17.38 -12.34 23.50
C ASP A 91 -17.22 -13.80 23.96
N LYS A 92 -16.77 -14.67 23.08
CA LYS A 92 -16.50 -16.08 23.41
C LYS A 92 -15.44 -16.24 24.49
N GLN A 93 -14.32 -15.51 24.36
CA GLN A 93 -13.14 -15.65 25.24
C GLN A 93 -13.31 -14.96 26.58
N PHE A 94 -13.86 -13.73 26.59
CA PHE A 94 -13.89 -12.87 27.77
C PHE A 94 -15.28 -12.67 28.36
N LYS A 95 -16.32 -13.22 27.71
CA LYS A 95 -17.74 -13.03 28.09
C LYS A 95 -18.13 -11.55 28.13
N VAL A 96 -17.51 -10.72 27.29
CA VAL A 96 -17.74 -9.28 27.16
C VAL A 96 -18.12 -8.96 25.72
N LYS A 97 -19.34 -8.53 25.51
CA LYS A 97 -19.83 -8.13 24.19
C LYS A 97 -19.33 -6.73 23.84
N LEU A 98 -18.44 -6.64 22.86
CA LEU A 98 -17.97 -5.38 22.29
C LEU A 98 -18.69 -5.12 20.96
N SER A 99 -18.98 -3.85 20.67
CA SER A 99 -19.48 -3.45 19.35
C SER A 99 -18.34 -3.45 18.33
N ASP A 100 -18.68 -3.58 17.02
CA ASP A 100 -17.72 -3.45 15.91
C ASP A 100 -16.97 -2.12 15.98
N HIS A 101 -17.65 -1.04 16.41
CA HIS A 101 -17.02 0.26 16.61
C HIS A 101 -15.97 0.24 17.72
N SER A 102 -16.20 -0.51 18.80
CA SER A 102 -15.22 -0.67 19.89
C SER A 102 -13.99 -1.43 19.40
N ILE A 103 -14.19 -2.52 18.63
CA ILE A 103 -13.10 -3.26 18.00
C ILE A 103 -12.32 -2.38 17.02
N TYR A 104 -13.02 -1.60 16.19
CA TYR A 104 -12.38 -0.61 15.29
C TYR A 104 -11.50 0.38 16.04
N ASN A 105 -11.98 0.92 17.18
CA ASN A 105 -11.20 1.84 18.00
C ASN A 105 -9.96 1.19 18.61
N ILE A 106 -10.05 -0.07 19.06
CA ILE A 106 -8.88 -0.85 19.53
C ILE A 106 -7.83 -0.94 18.42
N LEU A 107 -8.23 -1.34 17.22
CA LEU A 107 -7.31 -1.48 16.09
C LEU A 107 -6.70 -0.13 15.69
N ARG A 108 -7.50 0.94 15.64
CA ARG A 108 -7.03 2.30 15.32
C ARG A 108 -6.00 2.80 16.33
N GLN A 109 -6.25 2.64 17.63
CA GLN A 109 -5.31 3.01 18.69
C GLN A 109 -4.02 2.19 18.61
N SER A 110 -4.12 0.92 18.18
CA SER A 110 -2.98 0.04 17.94
C SER A 110 -2.28 0.30 16.59
N LYS A 111 -2.65 1.37 15.85
CA LYS A 111 -2.14 1.71 14.50
C LYS A 111 -2.33 0.60 13.44
N ILE A 112 -3.30 -0.28 13.65
CA ILE A 112 -3.68 -1.32 12.69
C ILE A 112 -4.80 -0.78 11.81
N THR A 113 -4.56 -0.74 10.48
CA THR A 113 -5.49 -0.16 9.50
C THR A 113 -5.86 -1.18 8.44
N ARG A 114 -7.08 -1.07 7.90
CA ARG A 114 -7.52 -1.87 6.75
C ARG A 114 -6.73 -1.47 5.51
N LYS A 115 -6.04 -2.45 4.89
CA LYS A 115 -5.23 -2.26 3.68
C LYS A 115 -5.70 -3.22 2.58
N ARG A 116 -5.35 -2.92 1.33
CA ARG A 116 -5.53 -3.88 0.24
C ARG A 116 -4.59 -5.06 0.47
N LEU A 117 -5.14 -6.28 0.46
CA LEU A 117 -4.33 -7.49 0.56
C LEU A 117 -3.47 -7.66 -0.69
N LYS A 118 -2.20 -8.00 -0.46
CA LYS A 118 -1.31 -8.52 -1.47
C LYS A 118 -1.14 -10.01 -1.18
N ASN A 119 -1.71 -10.84 -2.03
CA ASN A 119 -1.50 -12.29 -1.91
C ASN A 119 -0.03 -12.58 -2.25
N LYS A 120 0.67 -13.24 -1.34
CA LYS A 120 2.00 -13.77 -1.56
C LYS A 120 1.85 -15.29 -1.55
N TYR A 121 2.05 -15.90 -2.70
CA TYR A 121 2.02 -17.36 -2.81
C TYR A 121 3.43 -17.89 -2.53
N TYR A 122 3.53 -18.78 -1.57
CA TYR A 122 4.74 -19.55 -1.30
C TYR A 122 4.35 -21.03 -1.21
N PRO A 123 4.95 -21.92 -2.01
CA PRO A 123 4.63 -23.36 -1.93
C PRO A 123 5.01 -23.92 -0.56
N GLU A 124 4.13 -24.68 0.09
CA GLU A 124 4.35 -25.29 1.42
C GLU A 124 5.68 -26.03 1.53
N LYS A 125 6.10 -26.74 0.44
CA LYS A 125 7.38 -27.47 0.37
C LYS A 125 8.62 -26.56 0.51
N LYS A 126 8.46 -25.22 0.43
CA LYS A 126 9.53 -24.21 0.55
C LYS A 126 9.31 -23.26 1.72
N GLU A 127 8.31 -23.51 2.54
CA GLU A 127 8.09 -22.76 3.77
C GLU A 127 9.28 -23.00 4.70
N GLY A 128 9.95 -21.94 5.13
CA GLY A 128 11.22 -22.01 5.87
C GLY A 128 12.50 -21.83 5.02
N GLN A 129 12.48 -22.16 3.72
CA GLN A 129 13.63 -21.92 2.82
C GLN A 129 13.69 -20.47 2.31
N GLU A 130 12.63 -19.68 2.49
CA GLU A 130 12.54 -18.29 2.00
C GLU A 130 13.68 -17.42 2.52
N GLN A 131 14.00 -17.54 3.79
CA GLN A 131 15.05 -16.73 4.42
C GLN A 131 16.45 -17.16 3.96
N ASP A 132 16.65 -18.48 3.79
CA ASP A 132 17.92 -19.01 3.31
C ASP A 132 18.15 -18.66 1.84
N ASP A 133 17.13 -18.75 0.99
CA ASP A 133 17.19 -18.34 -0.40
C ASP A 133 17.52 -16.85 -0.53
N LEU A 134 16.90 -15.99 0.28
CA LEU A 134 17.21 -14.56 0.32
C LEU A 134 18.64 -14.30 0.81
N LYS A 135 19.07 -14.98 1.89
CA LYS A 135 20.42 -14.84 2.42
C LYS A 135 21.46 -15.23 1.38
N ASN A 136 21.26 -16.38 0.72
CA ASN A 136 22.16 -16.86 -0.32
C ASN A 136 22.22 -15.91 -1.52
N PHE A 137 21.07 -15.39 -1.96
CA PHE A 137 20.99 -14.41 -3.03
C PHE A 137 21.79 -13.15 -2.69
N TYR A 138 21.55 -12.56 -1.51
CA TYR A 138 22.24 -11.33 -1.12
C TYR A 138 23.73 -11.55 -0.82
N GLN A 139 24.14 -12.74 -0.35
CA GLN A 139 25.53 -13.09 -0.21
C GLN A 139 26.26 -13.11 -1.56
N GLN A 140 25.64 -13.70 -2.59
CA GLN A 140 26.19 -13.67 -3.95
C GLN A 140 26.16 -12.27 -4.53
N LEU A 141 25.05 -11.54 -4.38
CA LEU A 141 24.88 -10.18 -4.86
C LEU A 141 25.90 -9.20 -4.26
N SER A 142 26.33 -9.42 -3.02
CA SER A 142 27.30 -8.56 -2.33
C SER A 142 28.71 -8.55 -2.95
N GLN A 143 29.03 -9.53 -3.79
CA GLN A 143 30.28 -9.61 -4.53
C GLN A 143 30.31 -8.66 -5.73
N TYR A 144 29.15 -8.09 -6.12
CA TYR A 144 28.99 -7.25 -7.28
C TYR A 144 28.56 -5.83 -6.91
N LYS A 145 28.82 -4.91 -7.81
CA LYS A 145 28.36 -3.52 -7.68
C LYS A 145 27.12 -3.30 -8.53
N TYR A 146 26.19 -2.47 -8.04
CA TYR A 146 24.94 -2.16 -8.75
C TYR A 146 25.16 -1.48 -10.10
N ASP A 147 26.27 -0.76 -10.29
CA ASP A 147 26.66 -0.07 -11.55
C ASP A 147 27.19 -1.05 -12.62
N LYS A 148 27.65 -2.23 -12.20
CA LYS A 148 28.02 -3.36 -13.07
C LYS A 148 26.95 -4.45 -13.11
N THR A 149 25.70 -4.09 -12.91
CA THR A 149 24.58 -5.04 -12.89
C THR A 149 23.56 -4.69 -13.98
N ILE A 150 23.10 -5.70 -14.70
CA ILE A 150 22.04 -5.62 -15.69
C ILE A 150 20.91 -6.55 -15.23
N CYS A 151 19.70 -6.02 -15.12
CA CYS A 151 18.50 -6.83 -14.90
C CYS A 151 17.79 -7.03 -16.22
N LEU A 152 17.50 -8.29 -16.56
CA LEU A 152 16.84 -8.71 -17.79
C LEU A 152 15.60 -9.52 -17.44
N ASP A 153 14.46 -9.16 -18.04
CA ASP A 153 13.20 -9.84 -17.81
C ASP A 153 12.15 -9.49 -18.88
N GLU A 154 11.04 -10.21 -18.87
CA GLU A 154 9.93 -9.94 -19.76
C GLU A 154 8.70 -9.43 -19.04
N THR A 155 7.92 -8.64 -19.77
CA THR A 155 6.64 -8.14 -19.30
C THR A 155 5.58 -8.12 -20.37
N SER A 156 4.32 -8.32 -19.98
CA SER A 156 3.18 -8.22 -20.88
C SER A 156 2.57 -6.82 -20.83
N ILE A 157 2.28 -6.28 -22.02
CA ILE A 157 1.61 -5.01 -22.22
C ILE A 157 0.28 -5.28 -22.95
N TYR A 158 -0.82 -4.87 -22.32
CA TYR A 158 -2.16 -5.05 -22.89
C TYR A 158 -2.68 -3.74 -23.46
N LEU A 159 -3.35 -3.83 -24.61
CA LEU A 159 -3.89 -2.66 -25.31
C LEU A 159 -4.96 -1.92 -24.48
N ASN A 160 -5.68 -2.67 -23.63
CA ASN A 160 -6.74 -2.15 -22.76
C ASN A 160 -6.26 -1.71 -21.37
N MET A 161 -4.96 -1.52 -21.18
CA MET A 161 -4.44 -1.04 -19.89
C MET A 161 -5.03 0.33 -19.55
N THR A 162 -5.75 0.39 -18.43
CA THR A 162 -6.33 1.62 -17.89
C THR A 162 -5.98 1.77 -16.41
N SER A 163 -6.24 2.95 -15.85
CA SER A 163 -6.14 3.14 -14.40
C SER A 163 -7.08 2.20 -13.68
N SER A 164 -6.61 1.60 -12.59
CA SER A 164 -7.44 0.74 -11.73
C SER A 164 -8.40 1.56 -10.85
N TYR A 165 -8.32 2.88 -10.87
CA TYR A 165 -9.12 3.79 -10.07
C TYR A 165 -9.71 4.89 -10.93
N GLY A 166 -10.99 5.21 -10.70
CA GLY A 166 -11.71 6.32 -11.28
C GLY A 166 -12.53 7.05 -10.22
N ARG A 167 -13.14 8.16 -10.59
CA ARG A 167 -14.03 8.93 -9.71
C ARG A 167 -15.43 8.99 -10.31
N SER A 168 -16.44 8.86 -9.46
CA SER A 168 -17.85 9.04 -9.80
C SER A 168 -18.57 9.68 -8.62
N LYS A 169 -19.85 10.07 -8.81
CA LYS A 169 -20.69 10.55 -7.71
C LYS A 169 -20.82 9.47 -6.63
N SER A 170 -20.93 9.88 -5.37
CA SER A 170 -21.19 8.95 -4.27
C SER A 170 -22.42 8.09 -4.56
N GLY A 171 -22.32 6.79 -4.30
CA GLY A 171 -23.37 5.81 -4.58
C GLY A 171 -23.42 5.30 -6.04
N THR A 172 -22.55 5.78 -6.95
CA THR A 172 -22.49 5.30 -8.34
C THR A 172 -21.17 4.63 -8.66
N ARG A 173 -21.13 3.74 -9.66
CA ARG A 173 -19.90 3.10 -10.13
C ARG A 173 -19.14 4.04 -11.06
N ALA A 174 -17.80 4.10 -10.89
CA ALA A 174 -16.92 4.69 -11.89
C ALA A 174 -16.80 3.74 -13.09
N ILE A 175 -17.29 4.16 -14.25
CA ILE A 175 -17.29 3.36 -15.48
C ILE A 175 -16.40 4.06 -16.52
N TYR A 176 -15.43 3.33 -17.03
CA TYR A 176 -14.63 3.74 -18.17
C TYR A 176 -15.07 2.96 -19.42
N LYS A 177 -15.68 3.66 -20.37
CA LYS A 177 -16.11 3.05 -21.65
C LYS A 177 -14.91 3.01 -22.60
N THR A 178 -14.62 1.85 -23.17
CA THR A 178 -13.55 1.67 -24.16
C THR A 178 -14.02 0.70 -25.24
N ASN A 179 -13.59 0.94 -26.47
CA ASN A 179 -13.74 0.05 -27.61
C ASN A 179 -12.52 -0.85 -27.84
N LYS A 180 -11.53 -0.79 -26.93
CA LYS A 180 -10.31 -1.56 -27.05
C LYS A 180 -10.54 -3.04 -26.74
N TYR A 181 -10.00 -3.90 -27.60
CA TYR A 181 -10.05 -5.35 -27.37
C TYR A 181 -9.22 -5.73 -26.12
N PRO A 182 -9.83 -6.37 -25.11
CA PRO A 182 -9.15 -6.66 -23.84
C PRO A 182 -8.06 -7.74 -23.98
N PHE A 183 -8.07 -8.51 -25.05
CA PHE A 183 -7.19 -9.67 -25.22
C PHE A 183 -5.93 -9.41 -26.05
N LYS A 184 -5.76 -8.22 -26.66
CA LYS A 184 -4.51 -7.91 -27.37
C LYS A 184 -3.39 -7.67 -26.38
N ARG A 185 -2.50 -8.66 -26.31
CA ARG A 185 -1.31 -8.67 -25.47
C ARG A 185 -0.05 -8.66 -26.34
N TYR A 186 0.92 -7.88 -25.96
CA TYR A 186 2.25 -7.85 -26.53
C TYR A 186 3.26 -8.17 -25.43
N ASN A 187 4.29 -8.96 -25.76
CA ASN A 187 5.36 -9.29 -24.82
C ASN A 187 6.56 -8.39 -25.10
N MET A 188 7.10 -7.81 -24.07
CA MET A 188 8.29 -6.97 -24.12
C MET A 188 9.40 -7.65 -23.35
N LEU A 189 10.53 -7.92 -24.00
CA LEU A 189 11.78 -8.30 -23.37
C LEU A 189 12.62 -7.04 -23.20
N CYS A 190 13.20 -6.84 -22.01
CA CYS A 190 13.91 -5.61 -21.69
C CYS A 190 15.08 -5.88 -20.77
N ALA A 191 16.13 -5.09 -20.91
CA ALA A 191 17.28 -5.05 -20.02
C ALA A 191 17.53 -3.61 -19.54
N ILE A 192 17.79 -3.47 -18.24
CA ILE A 192 18.13 -2.19 -17.59
C ILE A 192 19.45 -2.28 -16.85
N SER A 193 20.16 -1.18 -16.78
CA SER A 193 21.34 -0.96 -15.91
C SER A 193 21.10 0.26 -15.03
N ALA A 194 21.98 0.54 -14.10
CA ALA A 194 21.92 1.74 -13.26
C ALA A 194 21.95 3.05 -14.07
N ASN A 195 22.50 3.01 -15.29
CA ASN A 195 22.76 4.21 -16.09
C ASN A 195 21.74 4.45 -17.20
N LYS A 196 21.18 3.38 -17.78
CA LYS A 196 20.28 3.46 -18.93
C LYS A 196 19.42 2.21 -19.07
N VAL A 197 18.34 2.31 -19.84
CA VAL A 197 17.69 1.15 -20.42
C VAL A 197 18.65 0.61 -21.48
N VAL A 198 19.16 -0.59 -21.27
CA VAL A 198 20.18 -1.23 -22.11
C VAL A 198 19.61 -1.53 -23.50
N GLY A 199 18.39 -2.07 -23.53
CA GLY A 199 17.63 -2.32 -24.74
C GLY A 199 16.26 -2.93 -24.43
N TYR A 200 15.41 -2.96 -25.45
CA TYR A 200 14.14 -3.68 -25.38
C TYR A 200 13.65 -4.11 -26.76
N VAL A 201 12.87 -5.19 -26.80
CA VAL A 201 12.15 -5.66 -27.97
C VAL A 201 10.69 -5.87 -27.62
N LEU A 202 9.78 -5.30 -28.41
CA LEU A 202 8.34 -5.54 -28.26
C LEU A 202 7.90 -6.50 -29.37
N TYR A 203 7.46 -7.69 -28.95
CA TYR A 203 7.04 -8.75 -29.86
C TYR A 203 5.55 -8.63 -30.21
N LYS A 204 5.23 -8.77 -31.50
CA LYS A 204 3.88 -8.78 -32.03
C LYS A 204 3.50 -10.24 -32.37
N GLY A 205 2.41 -10.72 -31.75
CA GLY A 205 1.79 -11.99 -32.15
C GLY A 205 2.55 -13.28 -31.77
N LEU A 206 3.33 -13.25 -30.68
CA LEU A 206 3.93 -14.49 -30.16
C LEU A 206 2.85 -15.43 -29.63
N THR A 207 2.71 -16.61 -30.26
CA THR A 207 1.96 -17.72 -29.71
C THR A 207 2.78 -18.41 -28.62
N GLY A 208 2.24 -18.47 -27.39
CA GLY A 208 2.92 -19.15 -26.27
C GLY A 208 3.91 -18.30 -25.46
N GLY A 209 4.09 -17.02 -25.76
CA GLY A 209 4.99 -16.14 -25.01
C GLY A 209 6.43 -16.09 -25.54
N ILE A 210 7.34 -15.51 -24.76
CA ILE A 210 8.78 -15.43 -25.08
C ILE A 210 9.40 -16.81 -24.90
N LYS A 211 10.27 -17.18 -25.82
CA LYS A 211 11.00 -18.45 -25.81
C LYS A 211 12.47 -18.22 -25.47
N THR A 212 13.16 -19.28 -25.08
CA THR A 212 14.60 -19.28 -24.83
C THR A 212 15.41 -18.66 -25.97
N THR A 213 15.04 -18.96 -27.23
CA THR A 213 15.70 -18.38 -28.41
C THR A 213 15.60 -16.87 -28.45
N ASN A 214 14.43 -16.30 -28.14
CA ASN A 214 14.26 -14.85 -28.09
C ASN A 214 15.17 -14.18 -27.07
N ILE A 215 15.39 -14.86 -25.92
CA ILE A 215 16.29 -14.37 -24.86
C ILE A 215 17.74 -14.35 -25.35
N ILE A 216 18.16 -15.44 -26.00
CA ILE A 216 19.52 -15.59 -26.53
C ILE A 216 19.78 -14.56 -27.64
N ASP A 217 18.85 -14.42 -28.59
CA ASP A 217 18.95 -13.44 -29.68
C ASP A 217 19.08 -12.02 -29.08
N PHE A 218 18.18 -11.66 -28.17
CA PHE A 218 18.23 -10.35 -27.49
C PHE A 218 19.54 -10.16 -26.72
N TYR A 219 20.01 -11.17 -26.00
CA TYR A 219 21.26 -11.10 -25.26
C TYR A 219 22.45 -10.86 -26.19
N ASN A 220 22.52 -11.62 -27.28
CA ASN A 220 23.59 -11.48 -28.27
C ASN A 220 23.58 -10.11 -28.92
N ASP A 221 22.41 -9.62 -29.33
CA ASP A 221 22.27 -8.35 -30.05
C ASP A 221 22.54 -7.12 -29.17
N VAL A 222 22.17 -7.20 -27.88
CA VAL A 222 22.12 -6.01 -27.02
C VAL A 222 23.20 -6.00 -25.94
N ILE A 223 23.57 -7.17 -25.39
CA ILE A 223 24.41 -7.23 -24.18
C ILE A 223 25.78 -7.81 -24.48
N LYS A 224 25.88 -8.91 -25.19
CA LYS A 224 27.07 -9.74 -25.32
C LYS A 224 28.34 -8.97 -25.67
N ASP A 225 28.28 -8.09 -26.66
CA ASP A 225 29.48 -7.37 -27.16
C ASP A 225 29.69 -6.02 -26.46
N ASN A 226 28.65 -5.51 -25.82
CA ASN A 226 28.67 -4.19 -25.18
C ASN A 226 29.03 -4.22 -23.71
N TYR A 227 28.94 -5.40 -23.08
CA TYR A 227 29.12 -5.52 -21.62
C TYR A 227 29.94 -6.77 -21.28
N LYS A 228 31.00 -6.57 -20.51
CA LYS A 228 31.86 -7.61 -19.98
C LYS A 228 32.01 -7.45 -18.48
N ASP A 229 32.21 -8.54 -17.78
CA ASP A 229 32.36 -8.54 -16.32
C ASP A 229 31.18 -7.85 -15.61
N HIS A 230 29.95 -8.10 -16.15
CA HIS A 230 28.70 -7.63 -15.54
C HIS A 230 27.92 -8.77 -14.95
N LEU A 231 27.20 -8.48 -13.87
CA LEU A 231 26.22 -9.39 -13.30
C LEU A 231 24.90 -9.25 -14.07
N ILE A 232 24.41 -10.35 -14.61
CA ILE A 232 23.10 -10.43 -15.26
C ILE A 232 22.13 -11.04 -14.26
N ILE A 233 21.10 -10.29 -13.85
CA ILE A 233 20.02 -10.77 -12.99
C ILE A 233 18.80 -11.09 -13.85
N MET A 234 18.28 -12.31 -13.70
CA MET A 234 17.06 -12.78 -14.37
C MET A 234 16.13 -13.42 -13.34
N ASP A 235 14.85 -13.58 -13.67
CA ASP A 235 13.95 -14.32 -12.81
C ASP A 235 14.20 -15.85 -12.89
N ASN A 236 13.49 -16.59 -12.05
CA ASN A 236 13.62 -18.05 -11.91
C ASN A 236 12.76 -18.84 -12.92
N ALA A 237 12.29 -18.25 -14.03
CA ALA A 237 11.50 -18.96 -15.04
C ALA A 237 12.29 -20.10 -15.68
N VAL A 238 11.58 -21.14 -16.09
CA VAL A 238 12.18 -22.33 -16.72
C VAL A 238 12.97 -21.96 -17.98
N ILE A 239 12.49 -21.01 -18.76
CA ILE A 239 13.15 -20.53 -19.97
C ILE A 239 14.49 -19.85 -19.70
N HIS A 240 14.62 -19.14 -18.55
CA HIS A 240 15.85 -18.49 -18.13
C HIS A 240 16.87 -19.47 -17.58
N LYS A 241 16.43 -20.59 -16.98
CA LYS A 241 17.29 -21.64 -16.42
C LYS A 241 17.82 -22.63 -17.41
N SER A 242 17.54 -22.47 -18.69
CA SER A 242 18.05 -23.37 -19.71
C SER A 242 19.59 -23.34 -19.76
N LYS A 243 20.20 -24.50 -19.99
CA LYS A 243 21.67 -24.64 -20.08
C LYS A 243 22.27 -23.67 -21.12
N ILE A 244 21.58 -23.51 -22.24
CA ILE A 244 22.07 -22.68 -23.35
C ILE A 244 22.08 -21.19 -22.97
N VAL A 245 21.09 -20.66 -22.21
CA VAL A 245 21.10 -19.29 -21.72
C VAL A 245 22.26 -19.07 -20.77
N ARG A 246 22.46 -19.98 -19.83
CA ARG A 246 23.61 -19.93 -18.88
C ARG A 246 24.93 -19.93 -19.63
N GLN A 247 25.14 -20.88 -20.52
CA GLN A 247 26.38 -20.96 -21.30
C GLN A 247 26.63 -19.71 -22.12
N THR A 248 25.61 -19.19 -22.83
CA THR A 248 25.73 -17.96 -23.62
C THR A 248 26.18 -16.76 -22.78
N ILE A 249 25.68 -16.65 -21.54
CA ILE A 249 26.04 -15.55 -20.65
C ILE A 249 27.46 -15.73 -20.10
N GLU A 250 27.79 -16.93 -19.60
CA GLU A 250 29.08 -17.23 -18.98
C GLU A 250 30.21 -17.20 -20.01
N GLU A 251 30.03 -17.76 -21.21
CA GLU A 251 31.01 -17.72 -22.31
C GLU A 251 31.29 -16.30 -22.81
N SER A 252 30.34 -15.40 -22.64
CA SER A 252 30.54 -13.99 -23.01
C SER A 252 31.39 -13.19 -21.99
N GLY A 253 31.78 -13.82 -20.85
CA GLY A 253 32.50 -13.19 -19.76
C GLY A 253 31.65 -12.38 -18.79
N ASN A 254 30.34 -12.67 -18.75
CA ASN A 254 29.40 -12.12 -17.77
C ASN A 254 29.00 -13.18 -16.73
N HIS A 255 28.42 -12.73 -15.60
CA HIS A 255 27.98 -13.58 -14.49
C HIS A 255 26.46 -13.64 -14.46
N LEU A 256 25.89 -14.79 -14.07
CA LEU A 256 24.45 -14.97 -14.01
C LEU A 256 24.00 -15.23 -12.57
N LEU A 257 23.01 -14.46 -12.12
CA LEU A 257 22.34 -14.65 -10.84
C LEU A 257 20.81 -14.66 -11.03
N TYR A 258 20.13 -15.64 -10.43
CA TYR A 258 18.67 -15.70 -10.48
C TYR A 258 18.07 -15.01 -9.26
N SER A 259 17.03 -14.18 -9.48
CA SER A 259 16.26 -13.58 -8.40
C SER A 259 15.55 -14.65 -7.56
N VAL A 260 15.17 -14.30 -6.33
CA VAL A 260 14.49 -15.22 -5.44
C VAL A 260 13.02 -15.35 -5.85
N PRO A 261 12.50 -16.58 -6.00
CA PRO A 261 11.09 -16.80 -6.35
C PRO A 261 10.14 -16.06 -5.41
N TYR A 262 9.12 -15.42 -5.95
CA TYR A 262 8.11 -14.63 -5.20
C TYR A 262 8.65 -13.39 -4.48
N HIS A 263 9.91 -13.02 -4.73
CA HIS A 263 10.59 -11.84 -4.21
C HIS A 263 10.92 -10.84 -5.33
N PRO A 264 9.93 -10.14 -5.89
CA PRO A 264 10.16 -9.21 -7.02
C PRO A 264 11.16 -8.09 -6.66
N GLU A 265 11.31 -7.78 -5.37
CA GLU A 265 12.31 -6.81 -4.88
C GLU A 265 13.76 -7.24 -5.16
N THR A 266 14.00 -8.51 -5.45
CA THR A 266 15.35 -9.01 -5.82
C THR A 266 15.68 -8.80 -7.30
N ASN A 267 14.70 -8.35 -8.11
CA ASN A 267 14.91 -7.99 -9.51
C ASN A 267 14.46 -6.54 -9.77
N ALA A 268 15.41 -5.62 -9.90
CA ALA A 268 15.16 -4.19 -10.04
C ALA A 268 14.31 -3.82 -11.27
N ILE A 269 14.26 -4.66 -12.28
CA ILE A 269 13.48 -4.41 -13.51
C ILE A 269 11.96 -4.42 -13.25
N GLU A 270 11.50 -5.05 -12.18
CA GLU A 270 10.09 -5.05 -11.80
C GLU A 270 9.58 -3.65 -11.42
N GLU A 271 10.41 -2.86 -10.74
CA GLU A 271 10.10 -1.45 -10.45
C GLU A 271 10.04 -0.61 -11.74
N PHE A 272 10.98 -0.84 -12.64
CA PHE A 272 10.97 -0.21 -13.96
C PHE A 272 9.69 -0.57 -14.74
N PHE A 273 9.31 -1.84 -14.81
CA PHE A 273 8.07 -2.28 -15.46
C PHE A 273 6.82 -1.68 -14.82
N SER A 274 6.80 -1.55 -13.51
CA SER A 274 5.71 -0.90 -12.79
C SER A 274 5.55 0.57 -13.23
N GLN A 275 6.66 1.32 -13.28
CA GLN A 275 6.66 2.72 -13.72
C GLN A 275 6.32 2.85 -15.20
N LEU A 276 6.90 2.02 -16.06
CA LEU A 276 6.61 1.99 -17.50
C LEU A 276 5.11 1.77 -17.76
N LYS A 277 4.53 0.73 -17.15
CA LYS A 277 3.09 0.42 -17.25
C LYS A 277 2.21 1.54 -16.73
N HIS A 278 2.63 2.24 -15.67
CA HIS A 278 1.90 3.40 -15.16
C HIS A 278 1.80 4.52 -16.22
N TYR A 279 2.87 4.83 -16.93
CA TYR A 279 2.85 5.84 -17.98
C TYR A 279 2.09 5.37 -19.24
N ILE A 280 2.22 4.09 -19.62
CA ILE A 280 1.45 3.52 -20.73
C ILE A 280 -0.06 3.64 -20.46
N LYS A 281 -0.50 3.29 -19.25
CA LYS A 281 -1.91 3.42 -18.83
C LYS A 281 -2.43 4.86 -18.96
N LYS A 282 -1.61 5.86 -18.66
CA LYS A 282 -1.98 7.29 -18.79
C LYS A 282 -2.14 7.72 -20.24
N GLN A 283 -1.31 7.21 -21.14
CA GLN A 283 -1.34 7.58 -22.55
C GLN A 283 -2.35 6.78 -23.36
N SER A 284 -2.78 5.64 -22.82
CA SER A 284 -3.88 4.84 -23.38
C SER A 284 -3.75 4.52 -24.90
N PRO A 285 -2.63 3.92 -25.36
CA PRO A 285 -2.40 3.64 -26.77
C PRO A 285 -3.48 2.73 -27.39
N ASN A 286 -3.74 2.86 -28.70
CA ASN A 286 -4.80 2.13 -29.39
C ASN A 286 -4.27 1.02 -30.31
N THR A 287 -3.05 1.15 -30.80
CA THR A 287 -2.43 0.23 -31.75
C THR A 287 -1.07 -0.25 -31.26
N TYR A 288 -0.50 -1.23 -31.95
CA TYR A 288 0.87 -1.68 -31.69
C TYR A 288 1.89 -0.55 -31.89
N ASP A 289 1.75 0.20 -32.99
CA ASP A 289 2.67 1.28 -33.32
C ASP A 289 2.57 2.45 -32.33
N ASP A 290 1.35 2.72 -31.83
CA ASP A 290 1.18 3.66 -30.71
C ASP A 290 1.93 3.18 -29.46
N ILE A 291 1.83 1.88 -29.11
CA ILE A 291 2.55 1.33 -27.95
C ILE A 291 4.06 1.49 -28.12
N GLN A 292 4.61 1.17 -29.30
CA GLN A 292 6.04 1.35 -29.59
C GLN A 292 6.47 2.81 -29.42
N SER A 293 5.71 3.73 -30.02
CA SER A 293 5.96 5.17 -29.93
C SER A 293 5.88 5.68 -28.48
N VAL A 294 4.89 5.22 -27.74
CA VAL A 294 4.67 5.55 -26.32
C VAL A 294 5.83 5.02 -25.47
N ILE A 295 6.25 3.77 -25.65
CA ILE A 295 7.38 3.18 -24.90
C ILE A 295 8.66 3.97 -25.19
N LYS A 296 8.97 4.25 -26.47
CA LYS A 296 10.14 5.01 -26.87
C LYS A 296 10.14 6.41 -26.22
N ASN A 297 9.00 7.08 -26.23
CA ASN A 297 8.84 8.40 -25.61
C ASN A 297 9.00 8.35 -24.08
N ILE A 298 8.43 7.34 -23.40
CA ILE A 298 8.56 7.16 -21.95
C ILE A 298 10.01 6.92 -21.58
N ILE A 299 10.69 6.00 -22.23
CA ILE A 299 12.09 5.68 -21.96
C ILE A 299 12.98 6.92 -22.16
N LYS A 300 12.74 7.70 -23.21
CA LYS A 300 13.53 8.90 -23.51
C LYS A 300 13.27 10.06 -22.54
N ASN A 301 12.02 10.29 -22.16
CA ASN A 301 11.61 11.56 -21.53
C ASN A 301 11.08 11.42 -20.08
N LYS A 302 10.77 10.20 -19.60
CA LYS A 302 10.17 9.96 -18.28
C LYS A 302 11.01 9.06 -17.39
N ILE A 303 11.81 8.17 -17.98
CA ILE A 303 12.73 7.31 -17.23
C ILE A 303 14.09 8.01 -17.17
N THR A 304 14.49 8.43 -15.99
CA THR A 304 15.78 9.10 -15.78
C THR A 304 16.83 8.10 -15.30
N LYS A 305 18.10 8.46 -15.45
CA LYS A 305 19.21 7.72 -14.85
C LYS A 305 19.03 7.56 -13.33
N GLU A 306 18.51 8.57 -12.65
CA GLU A 306 18.26 8.54 -11.21
C GLU A 306 17.22 7.47 -10.84
N HIS A 307 16.13 7.35 -11.60
CA HIS A 307 15.14 6.30 -11.41
C HIS A 307 15.81 4.92 -11.47
N LEU A 308 16.55 4.64 -12.56
CA LEU A 308 17.21 3.35 -12.76
C LEU A 308 18.24 3.05 -11.66
N THR A 309 19.06 4.05 -11.32
CA THR A 309 20.01 3.92 -10.21
C THR A 309 19.30 3.59 -8.88
N ASN A 310 18.15 4.22 -8.61
CA ASN A 310 17.40 3.98 -7.39
C ASN A 310 16.77 2.58 -7.34
N TYR A 311 16.28 2.05 -8.47
CA TYR A 311 15.76 0.68 -8.53
C TYR A 311 16.85 -0.34 -8.19
N LEU A 312 18.03 -0.24 -8.82
CA LEU A 312 19.11 -1.14 -8.52
C LEU A 312 19.61 -0.97 -7.08
N LYS A 313 19.80 0.27 -6.61
CA LYS A 313 20.17 0.51 -5.20
C LYS A 313 19.15 -0.07 -4.22
N HIS A 314 17.85 0.00 -4.54
CA HIS A 314 16.81 -0.59 -3.70
C HIS A 314 16.97 -2.10 -3.60
N SER A 315 17.08 -2.81 -4.72
CA SER A 315 17.34 -4.25 -4.74
C SER A 315 18.60 -4.65 -3.96
N PHE A 316 19.67 -3.83 -4.01
CA PHE A 316 20.91 -4.09 -3.28
C PHE A 316 20.85 -3.75 -1.77
N ARG A 317 19.89 -2.91 -1.33
CA ARG A 317 19.77 -2.46 0.08
C ARG A 317 18.85 -3.29 0.94
N MET A 318 17.93 -4.04 0.36
CA MET A 318 16.85 -4.72 1.09
C MET A 318 17.33 -5.68 2.19
N TYR A 319 18.61 -6.14 2.13
CA TYR A 319 19.18 -7.01 3.16
C TYR A 319 19.65 -6.27 4.43
N LYS A 320 19.94 -4.96 4.35
CA LYS A 320 20.52 -4.21 5.49
C LYS A 320 19.47 -3.72 6.51
N ASN A 321 18.17 -3.86 6.22
CA ASN A 321 17.08 -3.27 7.00
C ASN A 321 16.05 -4.31 7.50
N LYS A 322 16.42 -5.59 7.67
CA LYS A 322 15.55 -6.59 8.29
C LYS A 322 16.23 -7.25 9.49
#